data_be144ab43318c88943a8a6eb25977c5e
#
_entry.id   be144ab43318c88943a8a6eb25977c5e
#
_cell.length_a   1.000
_cell.length_b   1.000
_cell.length_c   1.000
_cell.angle_alpha   90.00
_cell.angle_beta   90.00
_cell.angle_gamma   90.00
#
_symmetry.space_group_name_H-M   'P 1'
#
loop_
_entity.id
_entity.type
_entity.pdbx_description
1 polymer ?
#
loop_
_entity_poly.entity_id
_entity_poly.type
_entity_poly.pdbx_seq_one_letter_code
_entity_poly.pdbx_strand_id
1 'polypeptide(L)'
;MSLRAAAVLAAFASLLAAAPAQAAGDAPDATPSDFVRFVEAGDGGRLETAITRYRKDDVEVTFFAAVHIADAACYAALNDRFTTCDALLYELVAAPDARPAKGQRERGFSPVSLLQRGMKTSLELAFQLDEIDYQAANFVHADMTPQEFEQSMSERGESMLSMMFDMMQQTARQQRAQADERDGDGDGAAAAAKPFDLVAAFRSGEGRHLLRMTFGRQLEQVEGMMAGGKGSTLLEGRNEKCLEVLQRELQAGKKRLGVYYGAAHFPHMERRLVEDLGFAKAGHEWLVAWDCKKRPDPKLDRELIRRRQLAKAQLADLIDAAKSVRIARGAEPVPTAAELVAWRDDGGAPIYIGPMQDPWGQDYVVRKRPQGTRWEAASAGQDKAMGTDDDLVVIEPRAGGLPTGR
;
A
#
# COMPACT_ATOMS: atom_id res chain seq x y z
N MET A 1 -7.95 -22.93 -9.04
CA MET A 1 -7.21 -21.65 -8.84
C MET A 1 -8.23 -20.56 -9.03
N SER A 2 -8.46 -19.69 -8.05
CA SER A 2 -9.43 -18.60 -8.23
C SER A 2 -8.91 -17.62 -9.27
N LEU A 3 -9.78 -17.09 -10.14
CA LEU A 3 -9.44 -16.07 -11.16
C LEU A 3 -8.75 -14.84 -10.53
N ARG A 4 -8.98 -14.57 -9.24
CA ARG A 4 -8.33 -13.53 -8.44
C ARG A 4 -6.82 -13.72 -8.33
N ALA A 5 -6.37 -14.96 -8.18
CA ALA A 5 -4.95 -15.30 -8.13
C ALA A 5 -4.28 -15.14 -9.51
N ALA A 6 -5.00 -15.39 -10.61
CA ALA A 6 -4.44 -15.35 -11.95
C ALA A 6 -4.20 -13.91 -12.45
N ALA A 7 -5.12 -12.97 -12.20
CA ALA A 7 -4.96 -11.57 -12.61
C ALA A 7 -3.83 -10.86 -11.84
N VAL A 8 -3.73 -11.11 -10.55
CA VAL A 8 -2.64 -10.59 -9.70
C VAL A 8 -1.31 -11.27 -10.07
N LEU A 9 -1.31 -12.58 -10.40
CA LEU A 9 -0.13 -13.30 -10.86
C LEU A 9 0.40 -12.80 -12.21
N ALA A 10 -0.48 -12.49 -13.17
CA ALA A 10 -0.07 -11.98 -14.47
C ALA A 10 0.60 -10.60 -14.34
N ALA A 11 0.04 -9.70 -13.54
CA ALA A 11 0.65 -8.41 -13.26
C ALA A 11 1.99 -8.53 -12.52
N PHE A 12 2.11 -9.47 -11.58
CA PHE A 12 3.31 -9.65 -10.77
C PHE A 12 4.38 -10.54 -11.39
N ALA A 13 4.02 -11.57 -12.17
CA ALA A 13 4.99 -12.37 -12.90
C ALA A 13 5.73 -11.53 -13.94
N SER A 14 5.05 -10.55 -14.54
CA SER A 14 5.66 -9.59 -15.44
C SER A 14 6.64 -8.65 -14.74
N LEU A 15 6.36 -8.26 -13.49
CA LEU A 15 7.26 -7.44 -12.67
C LEU A 15 8.55 -8.19 -12.27
N LEU A 16 8.46 -9.50 -12.03
CA LEU A 16 9.60 -10.33 -11.60
C LEU A 16 10.46 -10.84 -12.77
N ALA A 17 9.85 -11.01 -13.94
CA ALA A 17 10.57 -11.45 -15.14
C ALA A 17 11.34 -10.31 -15.84
N ALA A 18 11.05 -9.05 -15.53
CA ALA A 18 11.63 -7.87 -16.14
C ALA A 18 12.84 -7.27 -15.39
N ALA A 19 13.44 -7.99 -14.43
CA ALA A 19 14.66 -7.50 -13.82
C ALA A 19 15.89 -7.84 -14.68
N PRO A 20 16.41 -6.87 -15.47
CA PRO A 20 17.69 -6.32 -15.16
C PRO A 20 17.64 -4.81 -14.98
N ALA A 21 18.40 -4.34 -13.99
CA ALA A 21 18.59 -2.93 -13.71
C ALA A 21 19.07 -2.19 -14.96
N GLN A 22 18.28 -1.21 -15.40
CA GLN A 22 18.74 -0.21 -16.33
C GLN A 22 19.10 1.06 -15.59
N ALA A 23 20.36 1.48 -15.82
CA ALA A 23 20.77 2.86 -15.64
C ALA A 23 19.92 3.74 -16.59
N ALA A 24 19.64 4.95 -16.14
CA ALA A 24 18.91 5.96 -16.88
C ALA A 24 19.47 6.14 -18.30
N GLY A 25 18.78 5.60 -19.28
CA GLY A 25 18.89 5.88 -20.68
C GLY A 25 17.49 6.07 -21.20
N ASP A 26 17.27 7.12 -21.97
CA ASP A 26 16.00 7.53 -22.53
C ASP A 26 15.24 6.34 -23.14
N ALA A 27 14.15 5.93 -22.48
CA ALA A 27 13.23 4.97 -23.06
C ALA A 27 12.43 5.66 -24.18
N PRO A 28 12.15 4.98 -25.31
CA PRO A 28 11.37 5.57 -26.40
C PRO A 28 9.98 5.97 -25.88
N ASP A 29 9.58 7.17 -26.24
CA ASP A 29 8.31 7.88 -26.03
C ASP A 29 7.08 6.99 -25.66
N ALA A 30 7.02 6.50 -24.42
CA ALA A 30 5.75 6.15 -23.83
C ALA A 30 5.12 7.47 -23.39
N THR A 31 4.02 7.87 -24.01
CA THR A 31 3.26 9.06 -23.60
C THR A 31 2.96 8.92 -22.11
N PRO A 32 3.36 9.90 -21.27
CA PRO A 32 3.11 9.81 -19.83
C PRO A 32 1.62 9.58 -19.56
N SER A 33 1.30 8.64 -18.69
CA SER A 33 -0.09 8.41 -18.30
C SER A 33 -0.61 9.60 -17.50
N ASP A 34 -1.83 10.08 -17.84
CA ASP A 34 -2.51 11.09 -17.04
C ASP A 34 -3.05 10.55 -15.70
N PHE A 35 -2.91 9.24 -15.44
CA PHE A 35 -3.53 8.57 -14.29
C PHE A 35 -2.55 7.92 -13.31
N VAL A 36 -1.33 7.67 -13.75
CA VAL A 36 -0.24 7.21 -12.88
C VAL A 36 1.08 7.80 -13.35
N ARG A 37 1.93 8.21 -12.42
CA ARG A 37 3.26 8.71 -12.74
C ARG A 37 4.25 8.40 -11.64
N PHE A 38 5.51 8.29 -12.01
CA PHE A 38 6.62 8.23 -11.08
C PHE A 38 7.41 9.54 -11.11
N VAL A 39 7.46 10.23 -9.98
CA VAL A 39 8.15 11.52 -9.86
C VAL A 39 9.42 11.30 -9.06
N GLU A 40 10.58 11.52 -9.69
CA GLU A 40 11.86 11.51 -9.01
C GLU A 40 12.06 12.80 -8.21
N ALA A 41 12.62 12.68 -7.02
CA ALA A 41 12.90 13.82 -6.16
C ALA A 41 14.11 13.53 -5.27
N GLY A 42 15.22 14.24 -5.50
CA GLY A 42 16.40 14.24 -4.64
C GLY A 42 16.92 12.85 -4.25
N ASP A 43 16.65 12.44 -3.02
CA ASP A 43 17.06 11.18 -2.42
C ASP A 43 16.05 10.03 -2.61
N GLY A 44 15.09 10.18 -3.52
CA GLY A 44 14.05 9.18 -3.74
C GLY A 44 13.08 9.55 -4.84
N GLY A 45 11.84 9.10 -4.71
CA GLY A 45 10.77 9.37 -5.66
C GLY A 45 9.40 9.10 -5.04
N ARG A 46 8.37 9.30 -5.84
CA ARG A 46 6.99 9.01 -5.49
C ARG A 46 6.27 8.39 -6.67
N LEU A 47 5.56 7.30 -6.43
CA LEU A 47 4.52 6.86 -7.34
C LEU A 47 3.25 7.60 -6.96
N GLU A 48 2.65 8.27 -7.92
CA GLU A 48 1.42 9.06 -7.72
C GLU A 48 0.33 8.53 -8.64
N THR A 49 -0.90 8.49 -8.13
CA THR A 49 -2.11 8.15 -8.88
C THR A 49 -3.03 9.36 -8.94
N ALA A 50 -3.76 9.50 -10.05
CA ALA A 50 -4.61 10.65 -10.28
C ALA A 50 -6.00 10.51 -9.63
N ILE A 51 -6.53 11.64 -9.16
CA ILE A 51 -7.93 11.83 -8.86
C ILE A 51 -8.43 12.91 -9.81
N THR A 52 -9.27 12.53 -10.77
CA THR A 52 -9.72 13.43 -11.84
C THR A 52 -11.21 13.61 -11.77
N ARG A 53 -11.67 14.86 -11.75
CA ARG A 53 -13.07 15.23 -11.67
C ARG A 53 -13.58 15.71 -13.03
N TYR A 54 -14.77 15.26 -13.38
CA TYR A 54 -15.48 15.63 -14.59
C TYR A 54 -16.86 16.16 -14.22
N ARG A 55 -17.33 17.16 -14.94
CA ARG A 55 -18.65 17.77 -14.71
C ARG A 55 -19.47 17.86 -15.98
N LYS A 56 -20.76 17.65 -15.80
CA LYS A 56 -21.80 17.95 -16.77
C LYS A 56 -22.99 18.46 -15.99
N ASP A 57 -23.40 19.70 -16.26
CA ASP A 57 -24.45 20.40 -15.51
C ASP A 57 -24.21 20.38 -13.99
N ASP A 58 -25.12 19.84 -13.21
CA ASP A 58 -25.01 19.67 -11.75
C ASP A 58 -24.48 18.30 -11.30
N VAL A 59 -23.98 17.50 -12.24
CA VAL A 59 -23.43 16.16 -11.99
C VAL A 59 -21.91 16.21 -12.00
N GLU A 60 -21.31 15.54 -11.02
CA GLU A 60 -19.86 15.34 -10.96
C GLU A 60 -19.54 13.84 -10.97
N VAL A 61 -18.60 13.43 -11.83
CA VAL A 61 -17.99 12.10 -11.85
C VAL A 61 -16.52 12.24 -11.50
N THR A 62 -16.06 11.50 -10.50
CA THR A 62 -14.66 11.51 -10.06
C THR A 62 -14.02 10.15 -10.33
N PHE A 63 -12.95 10.14 -11.11
CA PHE A 63 -12.10 8.97 -11.32
C PHE A 63 -11.02 8.92 -10.24
N PHE A 64 -10.97 7.83 -9.51
CA PHE A 64 -9.97 7.53 -8.50
C PHE A 64 -9.05 6.43 -9.04
N ALA A 65 -7.91 6.81 -9.59
CA ALA A 65 -6.97 5.86 -10.14
C ALA A 65 -6.32 5.03 -9.03
N ALA A 66 -6.43 3.71 -9.16
CA ALA A 66 -5.92 2.77 -8.18
C ALA A 66 -4.65 2.07 -8.65
N VAL A 67 -3.82 1.71 -7.69
CA VAL A 67 -2.82 0.65 -7.78
C VAL A 67 -3.14 -0.39 -6.70
N HIS A 68 -2.95 -1.68 -7.01
CA HIS A 68 -3.38 -2.77 -6.10
C HIS A 68 -2.59 -2.84 -4.79
N ILE A 69 -1.42 -2.21 -4.74
CA ILE A 69 -0.56 -2.09 -3.56
C ILE A 69 -0.10 -0.65 -3.42
N ALA A 70 -0.27 -0.08 -2.23
CA ALA A 70 0.12 1.30 -1.94
C ALA A 70 0.50 1.46 -0.47
N ASP A 71 1.00 2.64 -0.10
CA ASP A 71 1.12 3.01 1.30
C ASP A 71 -0.27 3.07 1.96
N ALA A 72 -0.39 2.59 3.21
CA ALA A 72 -1.67 2.60 3.93
C ALA A 72 -2.32 3.99 4.02
N ALA A 73 -1.49 5.05 4.07
CA ALA A 73 -1.95 6.43 4.05
C ALA A 73 -2.70 6.81 2.76
N CYS A 74 -2.31 6.23 1.61
CA CYS A 74 -3.02 6.41 0.35
C CYS A 74 -4.45 5.87 0.43
N TYR A 75 -4.62 4.63 0.90
CA TYR A 75 -5.94 4.02 1.05
C TYR A 75 -6.80 4.73 2.10
N ALA A 76 -6.21 5.22 3.18
CA ALA A 76 -6.92 6.04 4.16
C ALA A 76 -7.47 7.31 3.51
N ALA A 77 -6.65 8.02 2.73
CA ALA A 77 -7.05 9.23 2.02
C ALA A 77 -8.11 8.94 0.93
N LEU A 78 -8.09 7.78 0.29
CA LEU A 78 -9.13 7.34 -0.65
C LEU A 78 -10.44 7.03 0.07
N ASN A 79 -10.40 6.26 1.17
CA ASN A 79 -11.60 5.96 1.96
C ASN A 79 -12.33 7.23 2.43
N ASP A 80 -11.59 8.26 2.87
CA ASP A 80 -12.18 9.54 3.27
C ASP A 80 -12.90 10.21 2.08
N ARG A 81 -12.30 10.22 0.89
CA ARG A 81 -12.90 10.80 -0.33
C ARG A 81 -14.12 10.01 -0.82
N PHE A 82 -14.10 8.69 -0.68
CA PHE A 82 -15.21 7.83 -1.09
C PHE A 82 -16.51 8.15 -0.36
N THR A 83 -16.42 8.64 0.88
CA THR A 83 -17.61 9.04 1.66
C THR A 83 -18.37 10.21 1.05
N THR A 84 -17.73 10.99 0.17
CA THR A 84 -18.36 12.13 -0.48
C THR A 84 -19.20 11.76 -1.71
N CYS A 85 -19.09 10.52 -2.20
CA CYS A 85 -19.80 10.02 -3.36
C CYS A 85 -21.20 9.51 -2.97
N ASP A 86 -22.20 9.83 -3.79
CA ASP A 86 -23.55 9.25 -3.68
C ASP A 86 -23.56 7.78 -4.12
N ALA A 87 -22.67 7.43 -5.06
CA ALA A 87 -22.33 6.09 -5.46
C ALA A 87 -20.85 6.00 -5.85
N LEU A 88 -20.16 4.95 -5.40
CA LEU A 88 -18.79 4.63 -5.78
C LEU A 88 -18.76 3.30 -6.53
N LEU A 89 -18.51 3.37 -7.82
CA LEU A 89 -18.37 2.23 -8.70
C LEU A 89 -16.99 1.62 -8.52
N TYR A 90 -16.89 0.32 -8.27
CA TYR A 90 -15.60 -0.31 -8.01
C TYR A 90 -15.32 -1.52 -8.89
N GLU A 91 -14.04 -1.73 -9.14
CA GLU A 91 -13.47 -2.83 -9.90
C GLU A 91 -13.36 -4.09 -9.05
N LEU A 92 -14.04 -5.15 -9.48
CA LEU A 92 -13.89 -6.49 -8.90
C LEU A 92 -14.55 -7.54 -9.80
N VAL A 93 -13.78 -8.39 -10.48
CA VAL A 93 -14.35 -9.53 -11.21
C VAL A 93 -14.87 -10.54 -10.19
N ALA A 94 -16.17 -10.47 -9.88
CA ALA A 94 -16.84 -11.27 -8.86
C ALA A 94 -18.36 -11.32 -9.10
N ALA A 95 -19.09 -12.10 -8.30
CA ALA A 95 -20.55 -12.03 -8.29
C ALA A 95 -21.02 -10.61 -7.90
N PRO A 96 -22.16 -10.12 -8.42
CA PRO A 96 -22.61 -8.74 -8.21
C PRO A 96 -22.86 -8.36 -6.73
N ASP A 97 -23.11 -9.35 -5.88
CA ASP A 97 -23.30 -9.21 -4.43
C ASP A 97 -22.03 -9.43 -3.62
N ALA A 98 -20.94 -9.78 -4.29
CA ALA A 98 -19.65 -10.00 -3.63
C ALA A 98 -19.06 -8.70 -3.10
N ARG A 99 -19.07 -8.53 -1.79
CA ARG A 99 -18.43 -7.42 -1.08
C ARG A 99 -17.33 -7.97 -0.18
N PRO A 100 -16.06 -7.83 -0.58
CA PRO A 100 -14.96 -8.29 0.27
C PRO A 100 -15.00 -7.61 1.63
N ALA A 101 -14.89 -8.39 2.70
CA ALA A 101 -14.72 -7.81 4.03
C ALA A 101 -13.28 -7.33 4.19
N LYS A 102 -13.10 -6.15 4.78
CA LYS A 102 -11.78 -5.56 5.05
C LYS A 102 -10.91 -6.55 5.84
N GLY A 103 -9.71 -6.81 5.33
CA GLY A 103 -8.77 -7.73 5.97
C GLY A 103 -9.14 -9.22 5.90
N GLN A 104 -10.14 -9.61 5.10
CA GLN A 104 -10.51 -11.00 4.91
C GLN A 104 -9.41 -11.76 4.15
N ARG A 105 -8.58 -12.49 4.90
CA ARG A 105 -7.50 -13.31 4.35
C ARG A 105 -8.08 -14.55 3.69
N GLU A 106 -7.69 -14.82 2.44
CA GLU A 106 -7.89 -16.16 1.88
C GLU A 106 -7.13 -17.18 2.74
N ARG A 107 -7.86 -18.17 3.27
CA ARG A 107 -7.26 -19.29 3.98
C ARG A 107 -6.66 -20.25 2.94
N GLY A 108 -5.35 -20.10 2.66
CA GLY A 108 -4.64 -21.02 1.77
C GLY A 108 -3.15 -20.70 1.70
N PHE A 109 -2.32 -21.73 1.77
CA PHE A 109 -0.92 -21.66 1.41
C PHE A 109 -0.83 -21.78 -0.11
N SER A 110 -0.69 -20.66 -0.81
CA SER A 110 -0.34 -20.64 -2.23
C SER A 110 1.01 -19.93 -2.42
N PRO A 111 1.79 -20.27 -3.46
CA PRO A 111 3.01 -19.54 -3.81
C PRO A 111 2.77 -18.04 -3.94
N VAL A 112 1.58 -17.65 -4.41
CA VAL A 112 1.13 -16.25 -4.55
C VAL A 112 0.99 -15.58 -3.18
N SER A 113 0.37 -16.25 -2.20
CA SER A 113 0.22 -15.67 -0.87
C SER A 113 1.56 -15.51 -0.14
N LEU A 114 2.54 -16.37 -0.44
CA LEU A 114 3.90 -16.24 0.08
C LEU A 114 4.63 -15.04 -0.55
N LEU A 115 4.51 -14.88 -1.88
CA LEU A 115 5.07 -13.73 -2.61
C LEU A 115 4.46 -12.42 -2.11
N GLN A 116 3.13 -12.35 -1.98
CA GLN A 116 2.43 -11.20 -1.45
C GLN A 116 2.89 -10.84 -0.04
N ARG A 117 3.02 -11.82 0.86
CA ARG A 117 3.56 -11.58 2.21
C ARG A 117 4.99 -11.07 2.18
N GLY A 118 5.84 -11.65 1.33
CA GLY A 118 7.21 -11.20 1.12
C GLY A 118 7.26 -9.73 0.68
N MET A 119 6.43 -9.34 -0.29
CA MET A 119 6.35 -7.96 -0.78
C MET A 119 5.80 -7.00 0.29
N LYS A 120 4.71 -7.37 0.97
CA LYS A 120 4.17 -6.57 2.09
C LYS A 120 5.24 -6.29 3.15
N THR A 121 6.03 -7.30 3.49
CA THR A 121 7.08 -7.16 4.51
C THR A 121 8.28 -6.39 4.00
N SER A 122 8.72 -6.65 2.75
CA SER A 122 9.92 -6.05 2.18
C SER A 122 9.72 -4.61 1.72
N LEU A 123 8.54 -4.29 1.18
CA LEU A 123 8.20 -2.96 0.69
C LEU A 123 7.42 -2.12 1.71
N GLU A 124 6.90 -2.72 2.78
CA GLU A 124 6.00 -2.06 3.76
C GLU A 124 4.78 -1.40 3.10
N LEU A 125 4.25 -2.04 2.06
CA LEU A 125 3.05 -1.60 1.38
C LEU A 125 1.83 -2.39 1.87
N ALA A 126 0.67 -1.77 1.77
CA ALA A 126 -0.63 -2.37 2.05
C ALA A 126 -1.29 -2.87 0.76
N PHE A 127 -2.20 -3.84 0.88
CA PHE A 127 -3.02 -4.31 -0.23
C PHE A 127 -4.37 -3.60 -0.25
N GLN A 128 -4.84 -3.26 -1.43
CA GLN A 128 -6.13 -2.62 -1.66
C GLN A 128 -7.28 -3.35 -0.94
N LEU A 129 -7.37 -4.68 -1.06
CA LEU A 129 -8.43 -5.49 -0.45
C LEU A 129 -8.35 -5.56 1.10
N ASP A 130 -7.17 -5.27 1.69
CA ASP A 130 -7.01 -5.21 3.14
C ASP A 130 -7.46 -3.86 3.72
N GLU A 131 -7.38 -2.78 2.92
CA GLU A 131 -7.49 -1.40 3.41
C GLU A 131 -8.78 -0.70 2.99
N ILE A 132 -9.38 -1.05 1.84
CA ILE A 132 -10.62 -0.46 1.35
C ILE A 132 -11.84 -1.13 2.00
N ASP A 133 -12.80 -0.32 2.43
CA ASP A 133 -14.08 -0.80 2.99
C ASP A 133 -15.14 -0.97 1.91
N TYR A 134 -15.16 -2.13 1.26
CA TYR A 134 -16.16 -2.49 0.26
C TYR A 134 -17.56 -2.73 0.82
N GLN A 135 -17.72 -2.72 2.16
CA GLN A 135 -19.03 -2.91 2.81
C GLN A 135 -19.83 -1.60 2.88
N ALA A 136 -19.21 -0.45 2.61
CA ALA A 136 -19.88 0.84 2.67
C ALA A 136 -21.10 0.89 1.75
N ALA A 137 -22.18 1.54 2.21
CA ALA A 137 -23.48 1.49 1.55
C ALA A 137 -23.51 2.13 0.14
N ASN A 138 -22.61 3.08 -0.10
CA ASN A 138 -22.48 3.77 -1.40
C ASN A 138 -21.61 3.02 -2.42
N PHE A 139 -21.01 1.86 -2.06
CA PHE A 139 -20.23 1.06 -3.00
C PHE A 139 -21.16 0.28 -3.93
N VAL A 140 -20.93 0.41 -5.23
CA VAL A 140 -21.69 -0.23 -6.31
C VAL A 140 -20.76 -1.09 -7.14
N HIS A 141 -21.02 -2.40 -7.18
CA HIS A 141 -20.27 -3.31 -8.04
C HIS A 141 -20.48 -2.92 -9.51
N ALA A 142 -19.41 -2.66 -10.24
CA ALA A 142 -19.46 -2.14 -11.59
C ALA A 142 -18.50 -2.87 -12.55
N ASP A 143 -18.26 -4.14 -12.32
CA ASP A 143 -17.37 -4.97 -13.10
C ASP A 143 -18.08 -6.24 -13.58
N MET A 144 -17.42 -7.00 -14.43
CA MET A 144 -17.91 -8.28 -14.94
C MET A 144 -17.98 -9.35 -13.85
N THR A 145 -18.98 -10.20 -13.93
CA THR A 145 -18.94 -11.50 -13.24
C THR A 145 -17.87 -12.39 -13.87
N PRO A 146 -17.40 -13.45 -13.17
CA PRO A 146 -16.47 -14.41 -13.76
C PRO A 146 -17.00 -15.05 -15.04
N GLN A 147 -18.31 -15.28 -15.15
CA GLN A 147 -18.97 -15.84 -16.32
C GLN A 147 -18.99 -14.83 -17.49
N GLU A 148 -19.37 -13.57 -17.24
CA GLU A 148 -19.34 -12.51 -18.26
C GLU A 148 -17.91 -12.29 -18.76
N PHE A 149 -16.93 -12.34 -17.87
CA PHE A 149 -15.52 -12.20 -18.23
C PHE A 149 -15.02 -13.34 -19.13
N GLU A 150 -15.33 -14.59 -18.78
CA GLU A 150 -14.99 -15.76 -19.57
C GLU A 150 -15.67 -15.74 -20.96
N GLN A 151 -16.96 -15.39 -20.98
CA GLN A 151 -17.71 -15.23 -22.22
C GLN A 151 -17.12 -14.15 -23.11
N SER A 152 -16.85 -12.96 -22.59
CA SER A 152 -16.26 -11.86 -23.34
C SER A 152 -14.89 -12.22 -23.91
N MET A 153 -14.06 -12.93 -23.16
CA MET A 153 -12.78 -13.46 -23.66
C MET A 153 -13.00 -14.42 -24.81
N SER A 154 -13.95 -15.35 -24.68
CA SER A 154 -14.26 -16.34 -25.71
C SER A 154 -14.77 -15.69 -27.00
N GLU A 155 -15.66 -14.71 -26.89
CA GLU A 155 -16.23 -13.97 -28.05
C GLU A 155 -15.19 -13.17 -28.81
N ARG A 156 -14.16 -12.68 -28.12
CA ARG A 156 -13.03 -11.95 -28.72
C ARG A 156 -11.90 -12.86 -29.19
N GLY A 157 -12.03 -14.18 -29.00
CA GLY A 157 -10.98 -15.16 -29.32
C GLY A 157 -9.76 -15.06 -28.41
N GLU A 158 -9.93 -14.45 -27.23
CA GLU A 158 -8.88 -14.28 -26.24
C GLU A 158 -8.84 -15.50 -25.30
N SER A 159 -7.67 -15.84 -24.80
CA SER A 159 -7.50 -16.80 -23.73
C SER A 159 -6.42 -16.32 -22.77
N MET A 160 -6.48 -16.74 -21.50
CA MET A 160 -5.41 -16.43 -20.55
C MET A 160 -4.03 -16.89 -21.04
N LEU A 161 -4.01 -17.99 -21.80
CA LEU A 161 -2.78 -18.55 -22.39
C LEU A 161 -2.28 -17.70 -23.55
N SER A 162 -3.16 -17.24 -24.46
CA SER A 162 -2.79 -16.35 -25.55
C SER A 162 -2.28 -15.01 -25.02
N MET A 163 -2.95 -14.42 -24.03
CA MET A 163 -2.54 -13.17 -23.39
C MET A 163 -1.17 -13.30 -22.72
N MET A 164 -0.93 -14.40 -22.00
CA MET A 164 0.38 -14.66 -21.37
C MET A 164 1.47 -14.86 -22.43
N PHE A 165 1.15 -15.53 -23.54
CA PHE A 165 2.08 -15.72 -24.64
C PHE A 165 2.40 -14.41 -25.36
N ASP A 166 1.39 -13.56 -25.59
CA ASP A 166 1.57 -12.24 -26.21
C ASP A 166 2.41 -11.33 -25.31
N MET A 167 2.17 -11.32 -24.02
CA MET A 167 2.97 -10.59 -23.04
C MET A 167 4.42 -11.09 -23.04
N MET A 168 4.63 -12.40 -23.06
CA MET A 168 5.98 -12.99 -23.10
C MET A 168 6.69 -12.64 -24.42
N GLN A 169 5.99 -12.67 -25.55
CA GLN A 169 6.56 -12.24 -26.84
C GLN A 169 6.91 -10.75 -26.84
N GLN A 170 6.03 -9.90 -26.29
CA GLN A 170 6.27 -8.47 -26.22
C GLN A 170 7.48 -8.15 -25.35
N THR A 171 7.60 -8.80 -24.20
CA THR A 171 8.78 -8.71 -23.33
C THR A 171 10.05 -9.17 -24.05
N ALA A 172 9.97 -10.30 -24.78
CA ALA A 172 11.12 -10.80 -25.55
C ALA A 172 11.53 -9.87 -26.72
N ARG A 173 10.56 -9.23 -27.38
CA ARG A 173 10.83 -8.23 -28.43
C ARG A 173 11.51 -6.99 -27.86
N GLN A 174 11.04 -6.49 -26.72
CA GLN A 174 11.66 -5.35 -26.02
C GLN A 174 13.10 -5.68 -25.60
N GLN A 175 13.33 -6.87 -25.04
CA GLN A 175 14.68 -7.30 -24.66
C GLN A 175 15.61 -7.41 -25.86
N ARG A 176 15.12 -7.87 -27.02
CA ARG A 176 15.91 -7.93 -28.27
C ARG A 176 16.20 -6.55 -28.84
N ALA A 177 15.21 -5.65 -28.90
CA ALA A 177 15.42 -4.28 -29.34
C ALA A 177 16.48 -3.56 -28.51
N GLN A 178 16.45 -3.76 -27.20
CA GLN A 178 17.46 -3.23 -26.27
C GLN A 178 18.84 -3.88 -26.42
N ALA A 179 18.91 -5.16 -26.84
CA ALA A 179 20.17 -5.83 -27.14
C ALA A 179 20.79 -5.33 -28.47
N ASP A 180 19.96 -5.15 -29.49
CA ASP A 180 20.40 -4.66 -30.80
C ASP A 180 20.91 -3.19 -30.75
N GLU A 181 20.34 -2.34 -29.90
CA GLU A 181 20.84 -0.99 -29.65
C GLU A 181 22.22 -0.99 -28.95
N ARG A 182 22.53 -2.02 -28.17
CA ARG A 182 23.84 -2.16 -27.48
C ARG A 182 24.96 -2.63 -28.40
N ASP A 183 24.64 -3.40 -29.44
CA ASP A 183 25.63 -3.90 -30.41
C ASP A 183 25.98 -2.86 -31.50
N GLY A 184 25.22 -1.75 -31.61
CA GLY A 184 25.43 -0.71 -32.60
C GLY A 184 26.44 0.40 -32.21
N ASP A 185 26.82 0.52 -30.96
CA ASP A 185 27.74 1.54 -30.47
C ASP A 185 29.10 0.90 -30.09
N GLY A 186 29.96 0.77 -31.10
CA GLY A 186 31.32 0.30 -30.93
C GLY A 186 32.17 1.32 -30.11
N ASP A 187 32.94 0.82 -29.16
CA ASP A 187 34.01 1.49 -28.40
C ASP A 187 33.62 2.60 -27.37
N GLY A 188 32.82 2.22 -26.42
CA GLY A 188 32.79 2.89 -25.14
C GLY A 188 32.56 1.85 -24.04
N ALA A 189 33.58 1.60 -23.22
CA ALA A 189 33.46 0.72 -22.05
C ALA A 189 32.44 1.29 -21.07
N ALA A 190 31.15 1.23 -21.43
CA ALA A 190 30.05 1.44 -20.52
C ALA A 190 30.11 0.30 -19.52
N ALA A 191 30.48 0.61 -18.28
CA ALA A 191 30.47 -0.33 -17.17
C ALA A 191 29.11 -1.03 -17.16
N ALA A 192 29.10 -2.31 -17.55
CA ALA A 192 27.93 -3.15 -17.52
C ALA A 192 27.24 -2.96 -16.18
N ALA A 193 26.03 -2.42 -16.19
CA ALA A 193 25.25 -2.24 -14.96
C ALA A 193 25.16 -3.61 -14.30
N LYS A 194 25.79 -3.76 -13.13
CA LYS A 194 25.82 -5.01 -12.40
C LYS A 194 24.37 -5.43 -12.18
N PRO A 195 24.01 -6.71 -12.41
CA PRO A 195 22.68 -7.18 -12.11
C PRO A 195 22.35 -6.76 -10.66
N PHE A 196 21.14 -6.23 -10.47
CA PHE A 196 20.70 -5.75 -9.16
C PHE A 196 20.82 -6.88 -8.14
N ASP A 197 21.80 -6.78 -7.28
CA ASP A 197 22.02 -7.75 -6.21
C ASP A 197 21.06 -7.44 -5.06
N LEU A 198 19.88 -8.05 -5.13
CA LEU A 198 18.85 -7.98 -4.09
C LEU A 198 19.43 -8.30 -2.70
N VAL A 199 20.34 -9.26 -2.62
CA VAL A 199 20.93 -9.69 -1.36
C VAL A 199 21.87 -8.61 -0.80
N ALA A 200 22.68 -8.00 -1.66
CA ALA A 200 23.54 -6.87 -1.29
C ALA A 200 22.70 -5.65 -0.89
N ALA A 201 21.64 -5.33 -1.64
CA ALA A 201 20.73 -4.24 -1.34
C ALA A 201 20.00 -4.43 0.01
N PHE A 202 19.57 -5.65 0.32
CA PHE A 202 19.02 -5.96 1.64
C PHE A 202 20.04 -5.90 2.76
N ARG A 203 21.29 -6.25 2.49
CA ARG A 203 22.37 -6.17 3.49
C ARG A 203 22.79 -4.74 3.78
N SER A 204 22.75 -3.85 2.78
CA SER A 204 23.13 -2.44 2.94
C SER A 204 22.08 -1.58 3.63
N GLY A 205 20.85 -2.09 3.77
CA GLY A 205 19.72 -1.32 4.29
C GLY A 205 19.00 -0.44 3.31
N GLU A 206 19.49 -0.38 2.11
CA GLU A 206 18.89 0.39 1.03
C GLU A 206 17.88 -0.44 0.21
N GLY A 207 17.77 -1.74 0.51
CA GLY A 207 16.99 -2.68 -0.29
C GLY A 207 15.55 -2.27 -0.50
N ARG A 208 14.88 -1.78 0.55
CA ARG A 208 13.49 -1.31 0.44
C ARG A 208 13.37 -0.09 -0.47
N HIS A 209 14.21 0.90 -0.26
CA HIS A 209 14.23 2.12 -1.06
C HIS A 209 14.46 1.77 -2.54
N LEU A 210 15.50 0.99 -2.84
CA LEU A 210 15.82 0.57 -4.20
C LEU A 210 14.70 -0.25 -4.83
N LEU A 211 14.06 -1.16 -4.08
CA LEU A 211 12.91 -1.93 -4.56
C LEU A 211 11.72 -1.03 -4.86
N ARG A 212 11.37 -0.10 -3.96
CA ARG A 212 10.28 0.85 -4.20
C ARG A 212 10.55 1.73 -5.42
N MET A 213 11.78 2.23 -5.58
CA MET A 213 12.18 3.01 -6.75
C MET A 213 12.06 2.20 -8.05
N THR A 214 12.62 0.99 -8.05
CA THR A 214 12.61 0.13 -9.25
C THR A 214 11.18 -0.28 -9.62
N PHE A 215 10.41 -0.79 -8.66
CA PHE A 215 9.04 -1.23 -8.94
C PHE A 215 8.09 -0.08 -9.23
N GLY A 216 8.28 1.09 -8.62
CA GLY A 216 7.47 2.27 -8.89
C GLY A 216 7.60 2.73 -10.35
N ARG A 217 8.84 2.80 -10.87
CA ARG A 217 9.10 3.11 -12.28
C ARG A 217 8.52 2.04 -13.22
N GLN A 218 8.69 0.75 -12.87
CA GLN A 218 8.14 -0.34 -13.68
C GLN A 218 6.61 -0.31 -13.68
N LEU A 219 5.98 0.04 -12.59
CA LEU A 219 4.51 0.10 -12.50
C LEU A 219 3.94 1.19 -13.41
N GLU A 220 4.56 2.37 -13.46
CA GLU A 220 4.21 3.41 -14.41
C GLU A 220 4.31 2.92 -15.87
N GLN A 221 5.41 2.25 -16.23
CA GLN A 221 5.61 1.72 -17.56
C GLN A 221 4.57 0.66 -17.94
N VAL A 222 4.29 -0.28 -17.04
CA VAL A 222 3.31 -1.35 -17.26
C VAL A 222 1.90 -0.77 -17.42
N GLU A 223 1.49 0.15 -16.56
CA GLU A 223 0.20 0.82 -16.66
C GLU A 223 0.07 1.60 -17.97
N GLY A 224 1.11 2.33 -18.38
CA GLY A 224 1.14 3.03 -19.66
C GLY A 224 1.03 2.09 -20.87
N MET A 225 1.69 0.94 -20.83
CA MET A 225 1.60 -0.09 -21.88
C MET A 225 0.21 -0.72 -21.94
N MET A 226 -0.38 -1.04 -20.79
CA MET A 226 -1.74 -1.61 -20.72
C MET A 226 -2.79 -0.62 -21.23
N ALA A 227 -2.66 0.66 -20.91
CA ALA A 227 -3.54 1.72 -21.40
C ALA A 227 -3.52 1.90 -22.92
N GLY A 228 -2.40 1.58 -23.58
CA GLY A 228 -2.25 1.60 -25.06
C GLY A 228 -2.82 0.39 -25.79
N GLY A 229 -3.17 -0.70 -25.11
CA GLY A 229 -3.77 -1.90 -25.70
C GLY A 229 -5.21 -1.64 -26.16
N LYS A 230 -5.53 -2.03 -27.41
CA LYS A 230 -6.87 -1.84 -27.99
C LYS A 230 -7.66 -3.14 -28.04
N GLY A 231 -8.92 -3.11 -27.68
CA GLY A 231 -9.89 -4.17 -27.92
C GLY A 231 -9.82 -5.37 -26.97
N SER A 232 -9.08 -5.26 -25.85
CA SER A 232 -8.93 -6.35 -24.89
C SER A 232 -10.09 -6.44 -23.90
N THR A 233 -10.56 -7.67 -23.62
CA THR A 233 -11.53 -7.93 -22.53
C THR A 233 -10.99 -7.49 -21.17
N LEU A 234 -9.68 -7.57 -20.96
CA LEU A 234 -9.06 -7.15 -19.69
C LEU A 234 -9.34 -5.68 -19.35
N LEU A 235 -9.41 -4.82 -20.34
CA LEU A 235 -9.63 -3.39 -20.15
C LEU A 235 -10.98 -2.93 -20.75
N GLU A 236 -11.13 -2.97 -22.07
CA GLU A 236 -12.24 -2.34 -22.75
C GLU A 236 -13.59 -2.96 -22.39
N GLY A 237 -13.69 -4.30 -22.37
CA GLY A 237 -14.95 -4.97 -22.02
C GLY A 237 -15.39 -4.65 -20.58
N ARG A 238 -14.46 -4.60 -19.64
CA ARG A 238 -14.74 -4.25 -18.25
C ARG A 238 -15.08 -2.76 -18.11
N ASN A 239 -14.43 -1.90 -18.89
CA ASN A 239 -14.73 -0.47 -18.93
C ASN A 239 -16.16 -0.21 -19.45
N GLU A 240 -16.59 -0.92 -20.48
CA GLU A 240 -17.95 -0.87 -21.00
C GLU A 240 -18.96 -1.22 -19.91
N LYS A 241 -18.73 -2.30 -19.16
CA LYS A 241 -19.57 -2.70 -18.03
C LYS A 241 -19.64 -1.61 -16.96
N CYS A 242 -18.49 -1.01 -16.62
CA CYS A 242 -18.46 0.08 -15.66
C CYS A 242 -19.26 1.30 -16.12
N LEU A 243 -19.14 1.67 -17.40
CA LEU A 243 -19.87 2.79 -17.98
C LEU A 243 -21.37 2.54 -18.08
N GLU A 244 -21.81 1.30 -18.31
CA GLU A 244 -23.23 0.93 -18.23
C GLU A 244 -23.78 1.15 -16.82
N VAL A 245 -23.04 0.71 -15.81
CA VAL A 245 -23.42 0.91 -14.41
C VAL A 245 -23.42 2.40 -14.06
N LEU A 246 -22.43 3.16 -14.53
CA LEU A 246 -22.37 4.60 -14.36
C LEU A 246 -23.64 5.28 -14.92
N GLN A 247 -24.02 4.95 -16.14
CA GLN A 247 -25.23 5.50 -16.76
C GLN A 247 -26.51 5.14 -15.98
N ARG A 248 -26.61 3.93 -15.47
CA ARG A 248 -27.72 3.48 -14.62
C ARG A 248 -27.81 4.31 -13.34
N GLU A 249 -26.71 4.57 -12.66
CA GLU A 249 -26.69 5.38 -11.44
C GLU A 249 -26.99 6.86 -11.71
N LEU A 250 -26.56 7.39 -12.88
CA LEU A 250 -26.94 8.73 -13.36
C LEU A 250 -28.46 8.83 -13.61
N GLN A 251 -29.05 7.83 -14.27
CA GLN A 251 -30.50 7.75 -14.49
C GLN A 251 -31.30 7.62 -13.20
N ALA A 252 -30.71 7.00 -12.17
CA ALA A 252 -31.27 6.95 -10.81
C ALA A 252 -31.18 8.29 -10.06
N GLY A 253 -30.64 9.35 -10.67
CA GLY A 253 -30.59 10.70 -10.14
C GLY A 253 -29.42 10.99 -9.21
N LYS A 254 -28.42 10.12 -9.16
CA LYS A 254 -27.18 10.39 -8.42
C LYS A 254 -26.40 11.54 -9.05
N LYS A 255 -25.80 12.39 -8.23
CA LYS A 255 -25.13 13.62 -8.67
C LYS A 255 -23.61 13.59 -8.48
N ARG A 256 -23.12 12.87 -7.47
CA ARG A 256 -21.70 12.76 -7.16
C ARG A 256 -21.31 11.29 -7.25
N LEU A 257 -20.78 10.89 -8.40
CA LEU A 257 -20.37 9.51 -8.63
C LEU A 257 -18.86 9.39 -8.60
N GLY A 258 -18.38 8.33 -7.96
CA GLY A 258 -16.97 7.94 -8.01
C GLY A 258 -16.79 6.69 -8.86
N VAL A 259 -15.67 6.58 -9.56
CA VAL A 259 -15.22 5.35 -10.24
C VAL A 259 -13.84 5.02 -9.68
N TYR A 260 -13.72 3.89 -9.00
CA TYR A 260 -12.49 3.40 -8.38
C TYR A 260 -11.99 2.15 -9.12
N TYR A 261 -11.03 2.35 -9.99
CA TYR A 261 -10.51 1.35 -10.93
C TYR A 261 -8.99 1.47 -11.07
N GLY A 262 -8.32 0.41 -11.53
CA GLY A 262 -6.91 0.46 -11.90
C GLY A 262 -6.62 1.58 -12.90
N ALA A 263 -5.48 2.25 -12.74
CA ALA A 263 -5.10 3.42 -13.55
C ALA A 263 -5.16 3.19 -15.06
N ALA A 264 -4.80 1.97 -15.52
CA ALA A 264 -4.81 1.60 -16.94
C ALA A 264 -6.20 1.64 -17.60
N HIS A 265 -7.28 1.58 -16.83
CA HIS A 265 -8.65 1.63 -17.35
C HIS A 265 -9.08 3.04 -17.78
N PHE A 266 -8.53 4.07 -17.15
CA PHE A 266 -9.05 5.42 -17.27
C PHE A 266 -8.82 6.13 -18.61
N PRO A 267 -7.73 5.93 -19.37
CA PRO A 267 -7.61 6.55 -20.69
C PRO A 267 -8.78 6.21 -21.62
N HIS A 268 -9.24 4.96 -21.62
CA HIS A 268 -10.41 4.55 -22.37
C HIS A 268 -11.72 5.10 -21.76
N MET A 269 -11.88 5.00 -20.44
CA MET A 269 -13.08 5.52 -19.76
C MET A 269 -13.21 7.04 -19.89
N GLU A 270 -12.10 7.81 -19.79
CA GLU A 270 -12.11 9.27 -19.94
C GLU A 270 -12.60 9.66 -21.32
N ARG A 271 -12.05 9.04 -22.37
CA ARG A 271 -12.50 9.30 -23.73
C ARG A 271 -14.01 9.10 -23.88
N ARG A 272 -14.53 7.96 -23.41
CA ARG A 272 -15.95 7.63 -23.48
C ARG A 272 -16.81 8.59 -22.63
N LEU A 273 -16.33 8.98 -21.45
CA LEU A 273 -17.02 9.92 -20.57
C LEU A 273 -17.13 11.31 -21.21
N VAL A 274 -16.06 11.76 -21.87
CA VAL A 274 -16.01 13.08 -22.52
C VAL A 274 -16.75 13.07 -23.87
N GLU A 275 -16.40 12.13 -24.76
CA GLU A 275 -16.92 12.13 -26.12
C GLU A 275 -18.37 11.63 -26.21
N ASP A 276 -18.73 10.54 -25.51
CA ASP A 276 -20.04 9.92 -25.63
C ASP A 276 -21.05 10.51 -24.63
N LEU A 277 -20.61 10.82 -23.41
CA LEU A 277 -21.49 11.27 -22.34
C LEU A 277 -21.47 12.80 -22.13
N GLY A 278 -20.52 13.51 -22.77
CA GLY A 278 -20.46 14.97 -22.80
C GLY A 278 -20.02 15.62 -21.49
N PHE A 279 -19.24 14.92 -20.67
CA PHE A 279 -18.63 15.49 -19.49
C PHE A 279 -17.39 16.29 -19.86
N ALA A 280 -17.07 17.33 -19.08
CA ALA A 280 -15.84 18.11 -19.22
C ALA A 280 -14.94 17.91 -17.98
N LYS A 281 -13.63 17.82 -18.21
CA LYS A 281 -12.63 17.74 -17.13
C LYS A 281 -12.69 19.04 -16.30
N ALA A 282 -12.93 18.90 -15.00
CA ALA A 282 -13.16 20.02 -14.09
C ALA A 282 -12.09 20.17 -13.00
N GLY A 283 -11.30 19.13 -12.79
CA GLY A 283 -10.20 19.16 -11.82
C GLY A 283 -9.34 17.91 -11.90
N HIS A 284 -8.11 18.05 -11.45
CA HIS A 284 -7.12 16.98 -11.44
C HIS A 284 -6.17 17.17 -10.27
N GLU A 285 -5.94 16.13 -9.49
CA GLU A 285 -4.97 16.13 -8.40
C GLU A 285 -4.19 14.80 -8.36
N TRP A 286 -2.98 14.86 -7.85
CA TRP A 286 -2.13 13.69 -7.66
C TRP A 286 -2.12 13.26 -6.20
N LEU A 287 -2.38 11.98 -5.97
CA LEU A 287 -2.31 11.34 -4.66
C LEU A 287 -1.06 10.45 -4.60
N VAL A 288 -0.25 10.61 -3.57
CA VAL A 288 0.94 9.78 -3.37
C VAL A 288 0.50 8.36 -3.02
N ALA A 289 0.74 7.43 -3.93
CA ALA A 289 0.50 6.00 -3.72
C ALA A 289 1.69 5.34 -3.01
N TRP A 290 2.92 5.65 -3.42
CA TRP A 290 4.15 5.18 -2.78
C TRP A 290 5.08 6.35 -2.48
N ASP A 291 5.46 6.52 -1.23
CA ASP A 291 6.57 7.37 -0.85
C ASP A 291 7.87 6.55 -0.89
N CYS A 292 8.68 6.78 -1.93
CA CYS A 292 9.93 6.07 -2.17
C CYS A 292 11.16 6.82 -1.63
N LYS A 293 11.00 7.76 -0.69
CA LYS A 293 12.13 8.44 -0.08
C LYS A 293 13.03 7.45 0.65
N LYS A 294 14.33 7.70 0.56
CA LYS A 294 15.31 6.97 1.35
C LYS A 294 15.07 7.28 2.83
N ARG A 295 14.49 6.33 3.55
CA ARG A 295 14.34 6.41 5.01
C ARG A 295 15.45 5.58 5.64
N PRO A 296 16.06 6.03 6.73
CA PRO A 296 16.93 5.16 7.52
C PRO A 296 16.12 3.89 7.84
N ASP A 297 16.64 2.71 7.45
CA ASP A 297 15.95 1.46 7.79
C ASP A 297 16.24 1.11 9.24
N PRO A 298 15.31 1.31 10.17
CA PRO A 298 15.52 0.98 11.57
C PRO A 298 15.70 -0.53 11.79
N LYS A 299 15.46 -1.36 10.75
CA LYS A 299 15.64 -2.82 10.84
C LYS A 299 17.08 -3.27 10.65
N LEU A 300 17.95 -2.43 10.12
CA LEU A 300 19.32 -2.80 9.79
C LEU A 300 20.35 -2.36 10.81
N ASP A 301 20.01 -1.40 11.63
CA ASP A 301 20.80 -1.17 12.83
C ASP A 301 20.40 -2.21 13.88
N ARG A 302 21.13 -3.35 13.90
CA ARG A 302 20.92 -4.43 14.88
C ARG A 302 20.99 -3.89 16.32
N GLU A 303 21.80 -2.88 16.55
CA GLU A 303 21.93 -2.24 17.85
C GLU A 303 20.67 -1.40 18.15
N LEU A 304 20.15 -0.67 17.17
CA LEU A 304 18.91 0.08 17.33
C LEU A 304 17.71 -0.86 17.61
N ILE A 305 17.61 -1.97 16.86
CA ILE A 305 16.57 -2.98 17.11
C ILE A 305 16.70 -3.53 18.52
N ARG A 306 17.91 -3.88 18.93
CA ARG A 306 18.20 -4.41 20.26
C ARG A 306 17.80 -3.40 21.34
N ARG A 307 18.17 -2.11 21.17
CA ARG A 307 17.79 -1.03 22.09
C ARG A 307 16.29 -0.85 22.17
N ARG A 308 15.58 -0.85 21.01
CA ARG A 308 14.11 -0.75 20.98
C ARG A 308 13.43 -1.94 21.64
N GLN A 309 13.91 -3.15 21.45
CA GLN A 309 13.40 -4.35 22.12
C GLN A 309 13.62 -4.29 23.63
N LEU A 310 14.82 -3.90 24.04
CA LEU A 310 15.17 -3.72 25.45
C LEU A 310 14.28 -2.65 26.09
N ALA A 311 14.13 -1.49 25.47
CA ALA A 311 13.28 -0.43 25.98
C ALA A 311 11.83 -0.89 26.12
N LYS A 312 11.27 -1.62 25.13
CA LYS A 312 9.91 -2.16 25.21
C LYS A 312 9.72 -3.15 26.36
N ALA A 313 10.70 -4.02 26.62
CA ALA A 313 10.66 -4.93 27.76
C ALA A 313 10.68 -4.16 29.09
N GLN A 314 11.59 -3.20 29.22
CA GLN A 314 11.69 -2.34 30.40
C GLN A 314 10.44 -1.50 30.66
N LEU A 315 9.82 -0.98 29.58
CA LEU A 315 8.53 -0.26 29.68
C LEU A 315 7.39 -1.18 30.13
N ALA A 316 7.38 -2.45 29.70
CA ALA A 316 6.39 -3.43 30.15
C ALA A 316 6.55 -3.71 31.66
N ASP A 317 7.77 -3.94 32.12
CA ASP A 317 8.07 -4.16 33.54
C ASP A 317 7.70 -2.92 34.37
N LEU A 318 7.98 -1.73 33.85
CA LEU A 318 7.67 -0.46 34.51
C LEU A 318 6.17 -0.23 34.63
N ILE A 319 5.38 -0.52 33.60
CA ILE A 319 3.93 -0.37 33.67
C ILE A 319 3.26 -1.40 34.56
N ASP A 320 3.80 -2.61 34.67
CA ASP A 320 3.34 -3.62 35.62
C ASP A 320 3.64 -3.25 37.04
N ALA A 321 4.83 -2.69 37.33
CA ALA A 321 5.16 -2.12 38.61
C ALA A 321 4.24 -0.93 38.98
N ALA A 322 4.02 -0.01 38.05
CA ALA A 322 3.10 1.12 38.24
C ALA A 322 1.66 0.66 38.56
N LYS A 323 1.20 -0.40 37.88
CA LYS A 323 -0.08 -1.05 38.16
C LYS A 323 -0.16 -1.58 39.60
N SER A 324 0.92 -2.20 40.08
CA SER A 324 0.98 -2.71 41.46
C SER A 324 0.86 -1.57 42.47
N VAL A 325 1.55 -0.45 42.26
CA VAL A 325 1.41 0.78 43.08
C VAL A 325 -0.01 1.31 43.04
N ARG A 326 -0.62 1.35 41.87
CA ARG A 326 -2.01 1.82 41.72
C ARG A 326 -3.00 0.96 42.48
N ILE A 327 -2.81 -0.32 42.53
CA ILE A 327 -3.65 -1.24 43.33
C ILE A 327 -3.47 -0.96 44.82
N ALA A 328 -2.23 -0.72 45.27
CA ALA A 328 -1.91 -0.50 46.68
C ALA A 328 -2.32 0.87 47.21
N ARG A 329 -2.18 1.94 46.41
CA ARG A 329 -2.38 3.34 46.83
C ARG A 329 -3.56 4.06 46.18
N GLY A 330 -4.13 3.51 45.09
CA GLY A 330 -5.11 4.22 44.28
C GLY A 330 -4.47 4.83 42.99
N ALA A 331 -5.27 5.57 42.26
CA ALA A 331 -4.93 6.03 40.92
C ALA A 331 -4.09 7.32 40.87
N GLU A 332 -3.94 8.02 41.97
CA GLU A 332 -3.22 9.30 42.00
C GLU A 332 -2.40 9.44 43.30
N PRO A 333 -1.21 10.04 43.25
CA PRO A 333 -0.53 10.52 42.04
C PRO A 333 0.09 9.38 41.20
N VAL A 334 0.32 9.64 39.89
CA VAL A 334 1.05 8.70 39.01
C VAL A 334 2.51 8.69 39.49
N PRO A 335 3.08 7.52 39.80
CA PRO A 335 4.46 7.45 40.26
C PRO A 335 5.45 7.71 39.11
N THR A 336 6.54 8.37 39.44
CA THR A 336 7.73 8.47 38.57
C THR A 336 8.48 7.15 38.51
N ALA A 337 9.35 6.96 37.52
CA ALA A 337 10.22 5.78 37.45
C ALA A 337 11.12 5.65 38.68
N ALA A 338 11.60 6.77 39.23
CA ALA A 338 12.42 6.80 40.44
C ALA A 338 11.64 6.32 41.66
N GLU A 339 10.38 6.73 41.81
CA GLU A 339 9.50 6.27 42.91
C GLU A 339 9.20 4.76 42.78
N LEU A 340 9.04 4.23 41.56
CA LEU A 340 8.84 2.79 41.33
C LEU A 340 10.07 1.97 41.72
N VAL A 341 11.28 2.45 41.46
CA VAL A 341 12.52 1.82 41.91
C VAL A 341 12.67 1.80 43.42
N ALA A 342 12.24 2.89 44.08
CA ALA A 342 12.29 3.03 45.54
C ALA A 342 11.20 2.24 46.26
N TRP A 343 10.13 1.87 45.58
CA TRP A 343 8.99 1.19 46.16
C TRP A 343 9.27 -0.23 46.61
N ARG A 344 8.72 -0.60 47.77
CA ARG A 344 8.77 -1.93 48.34
C ARG A 344 7.34 -2.43 48.60
N ASP A 345 7.14 -3.74 48.37
CA ASP A 345 5.88 -4.40 48.74
C ASP A 345 5.80 -4.62 50.27
N ASP A 346 4.70 -5.21 50.72
CA ASP A 346 4.47 -5.52 52.12
C ASP A 346 5.52 -6.48 52.75
N GLY A 347 6.23 -7.24 51.88
CA GLY A 347 7.33 -8.12 52.28
C GLY A 347 8.70 -7.46 52.21
N GLY A 348 8.78 -6.19 51.84
CA GLY A 348 10.03 -5.42 51.69
C GLY A 348 10.77 -5.66 50.37
N ALA A 349 10.20 -6.42 49.42
CA ALA A 349 10.80 -6.68 48.11
C ALA A 349 10.57 -5.49 47.16
N PRO A 350 11.55 -5.16 46.29
CA PRO A 350 11.37 -4.11 45.29
C PRO A 350 10.35 -4.56 44.25
N ILE A 351 9.40 -3.70 43.89
CA ILE A 351 8.41 -3.99 42.84
C ILE A 351 8.95 -3.73 41.42
N TYR A 352 10.03 -2.97 41.32
CA TYR A 352 10.74 -2.70 40.07
C TYR A 352 12.26 -2.70 40.30
N ILE A 353 12.98 -3.48 39.54
CA ILE A 353 14.44 -3.62 39.60
C ILE A 353 15.13 -3.23 38.29
N GLY A 354 14.37 -2.65 37.35
CA GLY A 354 14.89 -2.18 36.08
C GLY A 354 15.55 -0.79 36.15
N PRO A 355 16.13 -0.32 35.04
CA PRO A 355 16.75 0.98 34.96
C PRO A 355 15.67 2.10 34.94
N MET A 356 16.04 3.27 35.41
CA MET A 356 15.22 4.48 35.32
C MET A 356 15.31 5.16 33.94
N GLN A 357 16.37 4.85 33.20
CA GLN A 357 16.65 5.43 31.89
C GLN A 357 16.53 4.40 30.77
N ASP A 358 16.10 4.87 29.63
CA ASP A 358 16.04 4.09 28.43
C ASP A 358 17.43 3.80 27.83
N PRO A 359 17.54 2.92 26.83
CA PRO A 359 18.84 2.59 26.21
C PRO A 359 19.53 3.77 25.48
N TRP A 360 18.91 4.92 25.37
CA TRP A 360 19.49 6.16 24.83
C TRP A 360 19.84 7.18 25.90
N GLY A 361 19.61 6.82 27.18
CA GLY A 361 19.98 7.62 28.34
C GLY A 361 18.97 8.72 28.71
N GLN A 362 17.71 8.57 28.29
CA GLN A 362 16.61 9.45 28.69
C GLN A 362 15.77 8.77 29.78
N ASP A 363 15.25 9.54 30.72
CA ASP A 363 14.40 9.02 31.79
C ASP A 363 13.09 8.46 31.20
N TYR A 364 12.68 7.29 31.69
CA TYR A 364 11.35 6.76 31.40
C TYR A 364 10.27 7.63 32.04
N VAL A 365 9.18 7.84 31.29
CA VAL A 365 8.04 8.62 31.75
C VAL A 365 6.85 7.68 31.98
N VAL A 366 6.30 7.70 33.20
CA VAL A 366 5.01 7.08 33.49
C VAL A 366 3.99 8.17 33.63
N ARG A 367 2.88 8.08 32.89
CA ARG A 367 1.84 9.12 32.89
C ARG A 367 0.45 8.53 32.67
N LYS A 368 -0.57 9.29 33.05
CA LYS A 368 -1.95 8.97 32.70
C LYS A 368 -2.19 9.33 31.23
N ARG A 369 -2.87 8.47 30.53
CA ARG A 369 -3.23 8.76 29.13
C ARG A 369 -4.17 9.96 29.06
N PRO A 370 -4.03 10.83 28.05
CA PRO A 370 -4.93 11.95 27.82
C PRO A 370 -6.40 11.53 27.69
N GLN A 371 -6.62 10.31 27.17
CA GLN A 371 -7.95 9.73 26.98
C GLN A 371 -8.09 8.46 27.81
N GLY A 372 -8.85 8.53 28.91
CA GLY A 372 -9.18 7.37 29.74
C GLY A 372 -8.49 7.32 31.11
N THR A 373 -8.65 6.20 31.81
CA THR A 373 -8.16 5.98 33.17
C THR A 373 -6.88 5.15 33.26
N ARG A 374 -6.37 4.69 32.14
CA ARG A 374 -5.17 3.83 32.08
C ARG A 374 -3.89 4.66 32.10
N TRP A 375 -2.86 4.07 32.64
CA TRP A 375 -1.51 4.60 32.58
C TRP A 375 -0.74 4.11 31.38
N GLU A 376 0.31 4.81 31.00
CA GLU A 376 1.27 4.42 29.98
C GLU A 376 2.68 4.73 30.46
N ALA A 377 3.62 3.87 30.06
CA ALA A 377 5.04 4.12 30.20
C ALA A 377 5.63 4.43 28.83
N ALA A 378 6.50 5.43 28.75
CA ALA A 378 7.05 5.93 27.50
C ALA A 378 8.56 6.16 27.57
N SER A 379 9.23 5.98 26.42
CA SER A 379 10.62 6.35 26.13
C SER A 379 10.64 7.32 24.96
N ALA A 380 11.49 8.33 25.02
CA ALA A 380 11.67 9.32 23.98
C ALA A 380 12.42 8.78 22.74
N GLY A 381 12.80 7.50 22.74
CA GLY A 381 13.46 6.89 21.57
C GLY A 381 14.85 7.42 21.27
N GLN A 382 15.27 7.27 20.02
CA GLN A 382 16.64 7.59 19.58
C GLN A 382 16.90 9.09 19.49
N ASP A 383 15.91 9.87 19.09
CA ASP A 383 16.05 11.34 18.95
C ASP A 383 16.00 12.08 20.28
N LYS A 384 15.68 11.38 21.37
CA LYS A 384 15.61 11.87 22.77
C LYS A 384 14.54 12.96 22.98
N ALA A 385 13.56 13.06 22.08
CA ALA A 385 12.49 14.03 22.12
C ALA A 385 11.12 13.34 22.20
N MET A 386 10.35 13.65 23.26
CA MET A 386 8.98 13.09 23.38
C MET A 386 8.02 13.74 22.40
N GLY A 387 7.12 12.94 21.86
CA GLY A 387 6.10 13.38 20.90
C GLY A 387 6.50 13.19 19.45
N THR A 388 7.50 12.37 19.19
CA THR A 388 8.01 12.06 17.83
C THR A 388 7.65 10.64 17.42
N ASP A 389 7.89 10.30 16.15
CA ASP A 389 7.54 9.00 15.55
C ASP A 389 8.38 7.82 16.09
N ASP A 390 9.49 8.08 16.76
CA ASP A 390 10.35 7.04 17.31
C ASP A 390 10.08 6.74 18.79
N ASP A 391 9.16 7.47 19.42
CA ASP A 391 8.69 7.19 20.77
C ASP A 391 8.22 5.75 20.95
N LEU A 392 8.56 5.17 22.08
CA LEU A 392 8.08 3.86 22.47
C LEU A 392 7.11 3.99 23.62
N VAL A 393 5.90 3.48 23.45
CA VAL A 393 4.85 3.56 24.46
C VAL A 393 4.29 2.18 24.75
N VAL A 394 4.20 1.84 26.05
CA VAL A 394 3.50 0.64 26.54
C VAL A 394 2.34 1.08 27.41
N ILE A 395 1.16 0.58 27.11
CA ILE A 395 -0.09 0.96 27.78
C ILE A 395 -0.49 -0.16 28.74
N GLU A 396 -0.96 0.22 29.90
CA GLU A 396 -1.53 -0.71 30.88
C GLU A 396 -2.61 -1.60 30.24
N PRO A 397 -2.54 -2.94 30.40
CA PRO A 397 -3.57 -3.86 29.89
C PRO A 397 -4.96 -3.53 30.43
N ARG A 398 -6.02 -3.81 29.70
CA ARG A 398 -7.40 -3.70 30.21
C ARG A 398 -7.60 -4.72 31.34
N ALA A 399 -8.18 -4.28 32.45
CA ALA A 399 -8.63 -5.20 33.49
C ALA A 399 -9.74 -6.11 32.89
N GLY A 400 -9.47 -7.39 32.74
CA GLY A 400 -10.46 -8.38 32.26
C GLY A 400 -10.11 -9.20 31.03
N GLY A 401 -8.89 -9.09 30.50
CA GLY A 401 -8.41 -9.98 29.43
C GLY A 401 -7.46 -11.05 29.95
N LEU A 402 -7.95 -12.14 30.48
CA LEU A 402 -7.15 -13.37 30.55
C LEU A 402 -6.84 -13.79 29.11
N PRO A 403 -5.58 -14.14 28.78
CA PRO A 403 -5.28 -14.79 27.51
C PRO A 403 -5.99 -16.15 27.56
N THR A 404 -7.04 -16.33 26.76
CA THR A 404 -7.56 -17.67 26.50
C THR A 404 -6.47 -18.42 25.74
N GLY A 405 -5.65 -19.15 26.48
CA GLY A 405 -4.81 -20.17 25.94
C GLY A 405 -5.66 -21.27 25.32
N ARG A 406 -5.47 -21.49 24.03
CA ARG A 406 -5.35 -22.83 23.42
C ARG A 406 -4.89 -22.66 21.97
#